data_447424803370f54748f0ad87c386c1d2
#
_entry.id   447424803370f54748f0ad87c386c1d2
#
_cell.length_a   1.000
_cell.length_b   1.000
_cell.length_c   1.000
_cell.angle_alpha   90.00
_cell.angle_beta   90.00
_cell.angle_gamma   90.00
#
_symmetry.space_group_name_H-M   'P 1'
#
loop_
_entity.id
_entity.type
_entity.pdbx_description
1 polymer ?
#
loop_
_entity_poly.entity_id
_entity_poly.type
_entity_poly.pdbx_seq_one_letter_code
_entity_poly.pdbx_strand_id
1 'polypeptide(L)'
;MLPTPPASPKPSGLCSPEDNIGLILAGNIELTAVLGVGAYGTVYRARDIVTDVQYAVKALNKVGLDARQRKFQNREIQLHYAASNHPNVVSLVKILDSPDCTYVVIEYCPEGDLFSKITEEGHYIGDDFKAKQVFLQILSAVQHCHSQGIYHRDLKPENVLVTDNGWTVKLADFGLATQDRITSDYGCGSTFYMSPECQQPNPKPYSAYASAPNDVWSLGVILVNLTCGRNPWKRASMDDSTFRAFMRDRNFLQSILPISDELNCILQRIFEVNPHRRCSLEELRDLIIRCPRLTTTPGSSLPTTAPPTPPYSPVVDKPMDSPVSDFTGAYEPVPRLDLPAQQYPPTPPEFFHHAPPQPQNVLLTPPSSGQCTPQPTLYTTPPKSVVAPVVHTSGHFFGGLPDFRRCGQMFSNFNLPANHMWTPTY
;
A
#
# COMPACT_ATOMS: atom_id res chain seq x y z
N MET A 1 1.24 -23.93 -8.80
CA MET A 1 0.31 -22.98 -8.22
C MET A 1 0.65 -22.83 -6.77
N LEU A 2 1.24 -21.74 -6.38
CA LEU A 2 1.12 -21.23 -5.05
C LEU A 2 0.48 -19.89 -5.16
N PRO A 3 -0.69 -19.97 -4.76
CA PRO A 3 -1.66 -18.98 -4.90
C PRO A 3 -1.61 -18.01 -3.78
N THR A 4 -2.44 -17.06 -3.87
CA THR A 4 -3.09 -16.35 -2.79
C THR A 4 -2.97 -17.12 -1.47
N PRO A 5 -2.54 -16.50 -0.38
CA PRO A 5 -2.57 -17.13 0.92
C PRO A 5 -3.95 -17.78 1.15
N PRO A 6 -4.00 -18.99 1.72
CA PRO A 6 -5.28 -19.63 1.97
C PRO A 6 -6.13 -18.72 2.87
N ALA A 7 -7.39 -18.55 2.52
CA ALA A 7 -8.34 -17.82 3.34
C ALA A 7 -8.32 -18.36 4.77
N SER A 8 -8.37 -17.47 5.76
CA SER A 8 -8.50 -17.88 7.16
C SER A 8 -9.77 -18.73 7.31
N PRO A 9 -9.76 -19.84 8.07
CA PRO A 9 -10.96 -20.61 8.32
C PRO A 9 -12.01 -19.67 8.95
N LYS A 10 -13.25 -19.77 8.47
CA LYS A 10 -14.36 -19.07 9.12
C LYS A 10 -14.43 -19.59 10.56
N PRO A 11 -14.45 -18.72 11.58
CA PRO A 11 -14.58 -19.17 12.97
C PRO A 11 -15.89 -19.96 13.10
N SER A 12 -15.78 -21.17 13.58
CA SER A 12 -16.91 -22.06 13.87
C SER A 12 -17.57 -21.71 15.22
N GLY A 13 -17.86 -20.44 15.41
CA GLY A 13 -18.56 -19.90 16.57
C GLY A 13 -18.96 -18.48 16.23
N LEU A 14 -20.23 -18.28 16.14
CA LEU A 14 -21.05 -17.16 15.76
C LEU A 14 -20.73 -15.81 16.47
N CYS A 15 -19.53 -15.31 16.43
CA CYS A 15 -19.28 -13.90 16.77
C CYS A 15 -19.21 -13.13 15.45
N SER A 16 -20.17 -12.22 15.24
CA SER A 16 -20.09 -11.31 14.11
C SER A 16 -18.97 -10.31 14.34
N PRO A 17 -18.37 -9.72 13.30
CA PRO A 17 -17.37 -8.65 13.48
C PRO A 17 -17.87 -7.53 14.38
N GLU A 18 -19.17 -7.25 14.36
CA GLU A 18 -19.84 -6.22 15.16
C GLU A 18 -19.80 -6.53 16.66
N ASP A 19 -19.71 -7.81 17.07
CA ASP A 19 -19.65 -8.22 18.47
C ASP A 19 -18.38 -7.71 19.20
N ASN A 20 -17.35 -7.35 18.44
CA ASN A 20 -16.12 -6.75 18.98
C ASN A 20 -16.19 -5.22 19.16
N ILE A 21 -17.27 -4.56 18.71
CA ILE A 21 -17.44 -3.12 18.90
C ILE A 21 -17.61 -2.85 20.41
N GLY A 22 -16.86 -1.87 20.93
CA GLY A 22 -16.77 -1.57 22.35
C GLY A 22 -15.68 -2.34 23.09
N LEU A 23 -14.99 -3.32 22.43
CA LEU A 23 -13.84 -3.99 23.03
C LEU A 23 -12.69 -2.99 23.23
N ILE A 24 -12.14 -2.94 24.44
CA ILE A 24 -10.99 -2.12 24.78
C ILE A 24 -9.73 -2.97 24.76
N LEU A 25 -8.83 -2.67 23.83
CA LEU A 25 -7.54 -3.33 23.70
C LEU A 25 -6.48 -2.59 24.51
N ALA A 26 -5.59 -3.33 25.18
CA ALA A 26 -4.48 -2.80 25.99
C ALA A 26 -4.90 -1.69 26.98
N GLY A 27 -6.17 -1.68 27.41
CA GLY A 27 -6.72 -0.75 28.39
C GLY A 27 -7.08 0.65 27.89
N ASN A 28 -6.78 0.98 26.63
CA ASN A 28 -7.03 2.33 26.11
C ASN A 28 -7.48 2.40 24.62
N ILE A 29 -7.42 1.37 23.84
CA ILE A 29 -7.82 1.40 22.42
C ILE A 29 -9.19 0.73 22.27
N GLU A 30 -10.25 1.52 22.11
CA GLU A 30 -11.63 1.08 21.94
C GLU A 30 -11.92 0.83 20.45
N LEU A 31 -12.45 -0.34 20.10
CA LEU A 31 -12.96 -0.62 18.75
C LEU A 31 -14.33 0.04 18.57
N THR A 32 -14.50 0.93 17.59
CA THR A 32 -15.70 1.77 17.47
C THR A 32 -16.59 1.44 16.28
N ALA A 33 -16.06 0.88 15.21
CA ALA A 33 -16.82 0.48 14.03
C ALA A 33 -16.05 -0.56 13.21
N VAL A 34 -16.76 -1.36 12.40
CA VAL A 34 -16.16 -2.21 11.37
C VAL A 34 -15.89 -1.35 10.13
N LEU A 35 -14.65 -1.35 9.64
CA LEU A 35 -14.24 -0.70 8.39
C LEU A 35 -14.29 -1.67 7.20
N GLY A 36 -13.99 -2.95 7.44
CA GLY A 36 -14.01 -3.96 6.40
C GLY A 36 -13.76 -5.35 6.93
N VAL A 37 -14.28 -6.35 6.20
CA VAL A 37 -14.08 -7.77 6.48
C VAL A 37 -13.40 -8.40 5.27
N GLY A 38 -12.20 -8.91 5.46
CA GLY A 38 -11.40 -9.52 4.39
C GLY A 38 -11.06 -10.98 4.66
N ALA A 39 -10.40 -11.61 3.71
CA ALA A 39 -9.96 -13.00 3.82
C ALA A 39 -8.97 -13.24 4.98
N TYR A 40 -8.28 -12.19 5.42
CA TYR A 40 -7.20 -12.26 6.43
C TYR A 40 -7.64 -11.79 7.82
N GLY A 41 -8.84 -11.25 7.96
CA GLY A 41 -9.37 -10.74 9.22
C GLY A 41 -10.31 -9.55 9.03
N THR A 42 -10.65 -8.92 10.13
CA THR A 42 -11.53 -7.75 10.16
C THR A 42 -10.71 -6.50 10.49
N VAL A 43 -11.00 -5.40 9.78
CA VAL A 43 -10.41 -4.09 10.07
C VAL A 43 -11.46 -3.24 10.79
N TYR A 44 -11.08 -2.69 11.93
CA TYR A 44 -11.92 -1.83 12.76
C TYR A 44 -11.40 -0.40 12.76
N ARG A 45 -12.30 0.57 12.86
CA ARG A 45 -11.96 1.90 13.36
C ARG A 45 -11.84 1.77 14.87
N ALA A 46 -10.83 2.41 15.44
CA ALA A 46 -10.60 2.43 16.88
C ALA A 46 -10.24 3.84 17.33
N ARG A 47 -10.41 4.10 18.63
CA ARG A 47 -10.10 5.37 19.28
C ARG A 47 -9.32 5.09 20.56
N ASP A 48 -8.26 5.82 20.77
CA ASP A 48 -7.60 5.86 22.09
C ASP A 48 -8.46 6.71 23.03
N ILE A 49 -9.01 6.11 24.08
CA ILE A 49 -9.93 6.76 25.01
C ILE A 49 -9.26 7.81 25.92
N VAL A 50 -7.92 7.86 25.93
CA VAL A 50 -7.14 8.83 26.72
C VAL A 50 -6.76 10.04 25.87
N THR A 51 -6.30 9.80 24.63
CA THR A 51 -5.78 10.86 23.74
C THR A 51 -6.78 11.31 22.68
N ASP A 52 -7.89 10.58 22.51
CA ASP A 52 -8.90 10.73 21.45
C ASP A 52 -8.36 10.52 20.02
N VAL A 53 -7.14 10.02 19.88
CA VAL A 53 -6.53 9.72 18.57
C VAL A 53 -7.22 8.53 17.93
N GLN A 54 -7.55 8.64 16.64
CA GLN A 54 -8.17 7.57 15.88
C GLN A 54 -7.12 6.67 15.21
N TYR A 55 -7.40 5.38 15.19
CA TYR A 55 -6.59 4.33 14.56
C TYR A 55 -7.46 3.42 13.71
N ALA A 56 -6.83 2.67 12.82
CA ALA A 56 -7.40 1.44 12.29
C ALA A 56 -6.75 0.24 12.98
N VAL A 57 -7.52 -0.82 13.20
CA VAL A 57 -7.02 -2.03 13.86
C VAL A 57 -7.38 -3.24 13.00
N LYS A 58 -6.37 -3.90 12.44
CA LYS A 58 -6.53 -5.16 11.71
C LYS A 58 -6.46 -6.31 12.71
N ALA A 59 -7.59 -6.98 12.92
CA ALA A 59 -7.71 -8.14 13.78
C ALA A 59 -7.45 -9.42 12.99
N LEU A 60 -6.35 -10.08 13.26
CA LEU A 60 -5.89 -11.30 12.60
C LEU A 60 -6.17 -12.50 13.50
N ASN A 61 -7.15 -13.33 13.12
CA ASN A 61 -7.50 -14.53 13.88
C ASN A 61 -6.34 -15.54 13.86
N LYS A 62 -6.03 -16.15 15.01
CA LYS A 62 -5.03 -17.20 15.17
C LYS A 62 -5.62 -18.61 15.31
N VAL A 63 -6.90 -18.68 15.66
CA VAL A 63 -7.58 -19.95 15.93
C VAL A 63 -7.77 -20.72 14.64
N GLY A 64 -7.38 -21.98 14.62
CA GLY A 64 -7.54 -22.86 13.47
C GLY A 64 -6.52 -22.63 12.34
N LEU A 65 -5.57 -21.71 12.49
CA LEU A 65 -4.53 -21.51 11.49
C LEU A 65 -3.51 -22.64 11.47
N ASP A 66 -3.18 -23.09 10.26
CA ASP A 66 -2.02 -23.97 10.05
C ASP A 66 -0.68 -23.20 10.15
N ALA A 67 0.43 -23.93 10.16
CA ALA A 67 1.76 -23.33 10.27
C ALA A 67 2.09 -22.39 9.08
N ARG A 68 1.55 -22.66 7.89
CA ARG A 68 1.75 -21.85 6.68
C ARG A 68 0.99 -20.54 6.78
N GLN A 69 -0.27 -20.57 7.20
CA GLN A 69 -1.10 -19.38 7.40
C GLN A 69 -0.50 -18.44 8.44
N ARG A 70 -0.02 -18.98 9.58
CA ARG A 70 0.70 -18.19 10.59
C ARG A 70 1.97 -17.54 10.03
N LYS A 71 2.72 -18.26 9.19
CA LYS A 71 3.91 -17.71 8.53
C LYS A 71 3.55 -16.54 7.62
N PHE A 72 2.42 -16.61 6.90
CA PHE A 72 1.95 -15.50 6.05
C PHE A 72 1.56 -14.28 6.88
N GLN A 73 0.78 -14.45 7.96
CA GLN A 73 0.42 -13.35 8.85
C GLN A 73 1.66 -12.68 9.47
N ASN A 74 2.59 -13.47 9.97
CA ASN A 74 3.83 -12.93 10.56
C ASN A 74 4.68 -12.18 9.53
N ARG A 75 4.75 -12.70 8.30
CA ARG A 75 5.48 -12.03 7.20
C ARG A 75 4.84 -10.70 6.85
N GLU A 76 3.53 -10.63 6.71
CA GLU A 76 2.80 -9.39 6.44
C GLU A 76 3.12 -8.32 7.50
N ILE A 77 3.00 -8.68 8.79
CA ILE A 77 3.29 -7.77 9.90
C ILE A 77 4.75 -7.27 9.86
N GLN A 78 5.71 -8.18 9.63
CA GLN A 78 7.13 -7.84 9.57
C GLN A 78 7.45 -6.90 8.41
N LEU A 79 6.92 -7.17 7.21
CA LEU A 79 7.17 -6.36 6.03
C LEU A 79 6.49 -5.00 6.13
N HIS A 80 5.26 -4.95 6.66
CA HIS A 80 4.57 -3.69 6.93
C HIS A 80 5.35 -2.85 7.95
N TYR A 81 5.78 -3.44 9.06
CA TYR A 81 6.58 -2.74 10.07
C TYR A 81 7.87 -2.16 9.47
N ALA A 82 8.59 -2.95 8.69
CA ALA A 82 9.82 -2.49 8.03
C ALA A 82 9.56 -1.32 7.05
N ALA A 83 8.43 -1.36 6.31
CA ALA A 83 8.05 -0.32 5.36
C ALA A 83 7.48 0.95 6.02
N SER A 84 7.05 0.89 7.28
CA SER A 84 6.26 1.96 7.95
C SER A 84 6.97 3.30 8.11
N ASN A 85 8.29 3.33 8.02
CA ASN A 85 9.07 4.59 8.21
C ASN A 85 9.13 5.43 6.92
N HIS A 86 7.94 5.73 6.35
CA HIS A 86 7.83 6.59 5.17
C HIS A 86 6.49 7.34 5.19
N PRO A 87 6.44 8.65 4.87
CA PRO A 87 5.22 9.46 4.96
C PRO A 87 4.07 8.95 4.10
N ASN A 88 4.36 8.28 2.98
CA ASN A 88 3.38 7.72 2.07
C ASN A 88 3.20 6.19 2.23
N VAL A 89 3.52 5.64 3.39
CA VAL A 89 3.15 4.28 3.82
C VAL A 89 2.32 4.41 5.07
N VAL A 90 1.24 3.64 5.18
CA VAL A 90 0.41 3.60 6.40
C VAL A 90 1.28 3.13 7.56
N SER A 91 1.36 3.94 8.61
CA SER A 91 2.22 3.66 9.75
C SER A 91 1.67 2.50 10.59
N LEU A 92 2.50 1.50 10.87
CA LEU A 92 2.20 0.48 11.87
C LEU A 92 2.58 1.03 13.25
N VAL A 93 1.59 1.29 14.10
CA VAL A 93 1.76 1.98 15.39
C VAL A 93 2.08 0.99 16.50
N LYS A 94 1.33 -0.14 16.57
CA LYS A 94 1.45 -1.09 17.67
C LYS A 94 0.93 -2.47 17.26
N ILE A 95 1.49 -3.51 17.85
CA ILE A 95 1.02 -4.88 17.73
C ILE A 95 0.58 -5.33 19.13
N LEU A 96 -0.66 -5.81 19.25
CA LEU A 96 -1.22 -6.34 20.47
C LEU A 96 -1.53 -7.81 20.24
N ASP A 97 -0.93 -8.66 21.04
CA ASP A 97 -1.04 -10.10 20.88
C ASP A 97 -1.90 -10.71 21.98
N SER A 98 -2.90 -11.50 21.59
CA SER A 98 -3.72 -12.30 22.48
C SER A 98 -3.66 -13.78 22.08
N PRO A 99 -4.14 -14.72 22.89
CA PRO A 99 -4.14 -16.15 22.54
C PRO A 99 -4.84 -16.44 21.21
N ASP A 100 -5.94 -15.77 20.94
CA ASP A 100 -6.84 -16.07 19.81
C ASP A 100 -6.71 -15.10 18.64
N CYS A 101 -6.10 -13.92 18.83
CA CYS A 101 -6.05 -12.86 17.83
C CYS A 101 -4.78 -12.02 17.97
N THR A 102 -4.21 -11.60 16.85
CA THR A 102 -3.21 -10.53 16.79
C THR A 102 -3.88 -9.27 16.24
N TYR A 103 -3.86 -8.19 17.02
CA TYR A 103 -4.37 -6.88 16.62
C TYR A 103 -3.22 -6.01 16.18
N VAL A 104 -3.24 -5.61 14.92
CA VAL A 104 -2.27 -4.69 14.32
C VAL A 104 -2.89 -3.31 14.27
N VAL A 105 -2.42 -2.42 15.15
CA VAL A 105 -2.87 -1.02 15.23
C VAL A 105 -2.07 -0.22 14.22
N ILE A 106 -2.78 0.42 13.30
CA ILE A 106 -2.21 1.22 12.20
C ILE A 106 -2.83 2.60 12.17
N GLU A 107 -2.17 3.51 11.49
CA GLU A 107 -2.68 4.85 11.18
C GLU A 107 -4.06 4.77 10.51
N TYR A 108 -4.99 5.65 10.93
CA TYR A 108 -6.31 5.74 10.31
C TYR A 108 -6.33 6.81 9.23
N CYS A 109 -6.72 6.43 8.03
CA CYS A 109 -6.92 7.31 6.89
C CYS A 109 -8.45 7.48 6.67
N PRO A 110 -9.02 8.65 7.00
CA PRO A 110 -10.48 8.80 7.09
C PRO A 110 -11.20 8.88 5.75
N GLU A 111 -10.50 9.11 4.65
CA GLU A 111 -11.10 9.38 3.34
C GLU A 111 -11.20 8.15 2.44
N GLY A 112 -10.99 6.95 3.00
CA GLY A 112 -11.09 5.69 2.27
C GLY A 112 -9.90 5.42 1.35
N ASP A 113 -10.14 4.72 0.26
CA ASP A 113 -9.13 4.30 -0.69
C ASP A 113 -9.13 5.16 -1.98
N LEU A 114 -8.04 5.05 -2.71
CA LEU A 114 -7.84 5.79 -3.97
C LEU A 114 -8.81 5.31 -5.06
N PHE A 115 -9.26 4.05 -5.01
CA PHE A 115 -10.22 3.52 -5.97
C PHE A 115 -11.54 4.28 -5.91
N SER A 116 -12.13 4.41 -4.72
CA SER A 116 -13.37 5.16 -4.50
C SER A 116 -13.21 6.64 -4.90
N LYS A 117 -12.07 7.26 -4.56
CA LYS A 117 -11.77 8.64 -4.96
C LYS A 117 -11.70 8.83 -6.49
N ILE A 118 -11.18 7.85 -7.23
CA ILE A 118 -11.11 7.90 -8.69
C ILE A 118 -12.48 7.63 -9.31
N THR A 119 -13.17 6.56 -8.88
CA THR A 119 -14.32 6.01 -9.60
C THR A 119 -15.64 6.63 -9.19
N GLU A 120 -15.83 6.94 -7.91
CA GLU A 120 -17.08 7.49 -7.37
C GLU A 120 -17.06 9.01 -7.36
N GLU A 121 -15.93 9.63 -7.03
CA GLU A 121 -15.82 11.08 -6.90
C GLU A 121 -15.21 11.74 -8.16
N GLY A 122 -14.51 10.99 -9.02
CA GLY A 122 -13.80 11.53 -10.19
C GLY A 122 -12.67 12.51 -9.81
N HIS A 123 -12.17 12.41 -8.60
CA HIS A 123 -11.40 13.43 -7.90
C HIS A 123 -10.09 13.89 -8.57
N TYR A 124 -9.49 13.03 -9.42
CA TYR A 124 -8.21 13.29 -10.09
C TYR A 124 -8.37 13.49 -11.61
N ILE A 125 -9.52 13.12 -12.15
CA ILE A 125 -9.75 13.12 -13.61
C ILE A 125 -9.83 14.56 -14.10
N GLY A 126 -8.96 14.91 -15.07
CA GLY A 126 -8.87 16.28 -15.62
C GLY A 126 -8.00 17.24 -14.81
N ASP A 127 -7.45 16.81 -13.67
CA ASP A 127 -6.47 17.55 -12.87
C ASP A 127 -5.09 16.87 -12.96
N ASP A 128 -4.35 17.16 -14.04
CA ASP A 128 -3.02 16.59 -14.27
C ASP A 128 -2.03 16.91 -13.14
N PHE A 129 -2.17 18.07 -12.50
CA PHE A 129 -1.28 18.48 -11.43
C PHE A 129 -1.49 17.59 -10.20
N LYS A 130 -2.74 17.43 -9.77
CA LYS A 130 -3.10 16.60 -8.59
C LYS A 130 -2.79 15.13 -8.85
N ALA A 131 -3.18 14.60 -10.02
CA ALA A 131 -2.87 13.23 -10.43
C ALA A 131 -1.36 12.95 -10.39
N LYS A 132 -0.54 13.90 -10.90
CA LYS A 132 0.91 13.80 -10.88
C LYS A 132 1.49 13.82 -9.46
N GLN A 133 1.01 14.72 -8.59
CA GLN A 133 1.47 14.80 -7.19
C GLN A 133 1.17 13.51 -6.43
N VAL A 134 -0.04 12.98 -6.56
CA VAL A 134 -0.45 11.72 -5.92
C VAL A 134 0.33 10.54 -6.48
N PHE A 135 0.52 10.46 -7.79
CA PHE A 135 1.32 9.39 -8.39
C PHE A 135 2.78 9.40 -7.91
N LEU A 136 3.40 10.58 -7.77
CA LEU A 136 4.75 10.72 -7.25
C LEU A 136 4.88 10.28 -5.78
N GLN A 137 3.82 10.44 -4.98
CA GLN A 137 3.78 9.92 -3.61
C GLN A 137 3.72 8.39 -3.58
N ILE A 138 2.85 7.78 -4.40
CA ILE A 138 2.78 6.32 -4.54
C ILE A 138 4.14 5.77 -4.98
N LEU A 139 4.74 6.39 -6.00
CA LEU A 139 6.04 6.01 -6.50
C LEU A 139 7.14 6.11 -5.42
N SER A 140 7.09 7.17 -4.59
CA SER A 140 8.02 7.35 -3.47
C SER A 140 7.88 6.23 -2.42
N ALA A 141 6.64 5.84 -2.09
CA ALA A 141 6.38 4.72 -1.19
C ALA A 141 6.93 3.39 -1.74
N VAL A 142 6.72 3.12 -3.03
CA VAL A 142 7.23 1.90 -3.68
C VAL A 142 8.74 1.91 -3.77
N GLN A 143 9.38 3.06 -4.08
CA GLN A 143 10.84 3.21 -4.06
C GLN A 143 11.41 2.93 -2.67
N HIS A 144 10.76 3.44 -1.62
CA HIS A 144 11.15 3.15 -0.24
C HIS A 144 11.07 1.65 0.06
N CYS A 145 9.95 0.99 -0.27
CA CYS A 145 9.80 -0.46 -0.09
C CYS A 145 10.89 -1.23 -0.83
N HIS A 146 11.14 -0.94 -2.10
CA HIS A 146 12.18 -1.61 -2.90
C HIS A 146 13.59 -1.38 -2.34
N SER A 147 13.88 -0.20 -1.77
CA SER A 147 15.16 0.08 -1.12
C SER A 147 15.39 -0.79 0.13
N GLN A 148 14.31 -1.22 0.80
CA GLN A 148 14.31 -2.16 1.91
C GLN A 148 14.27 -3.63 1.46
N GLY A 149 14.30 -3.89 0.15
CA GLY A 149 14.15 -5.23 -0.43
C GLY A 149 12.73 -5.79 -0.30
N ILE A 150 11.72 -4.94 -0.16
CA ILE A 150 10.32 -5.31 -0.04
C ILE A 150 9.61 -5.03 -1.36
N TYR A 151 9.00 -6.06 -1.98
CA TYR A 151 8.20 -5.97 -3.20
C TYR A 151 6.75 -6.21 -2.86
N HIS A 152 5.87 -5.28 -3.25
CA HIS A 152 4.47 -5.26 -2.80
C HIS A 152 3.61 -6.33 -3.46
N ARG A 153 3.72 -6.49 -4.79
CA ARG A 153 3.06 -7.48 -5.64
C ARG A 153 1.52 -7.37 -5.78
N ASP A 154 0.89 -6.46 -5.03
CA ASP A 154 -0.56 -6.16 -5.17
C ASP A 154 -0.80 -4.65 -5.14
N LEU A 155 -0.01 -3.89 -5.92
CA LEU A 155 -0.23 -2.46 -6.09
C LEU A 155 -1.51 -2.24 -6.90
N LYS A 156 -2.47 -1.56 -6.28
CA LYS A 156 -3.76 -1.17 -6.86
C LYS A 156 -4.33 0.01 -6.07
N PRO A 157 -5.29 0.78 -6.62
CA PRO A 157 -5.88 1.91 -5.93
C PRO A 157 -6.57 1.56 -4.61
N GLU A 158 -7.13 0.36 -4.46
CA GLU A 158 -7.76 -0.12 -3.22
C GLU A 158 -6.75 -0.28 -2.07
N ASN A 159 -5.47 -0.48 -2.39
CA ASN A 159 -4.38 -0.60 -1.42
C ASN A 159 -3.62 0.73 -1.20
N VAL A 160 -4.19 1.84 -1.67
CA VAL A 160 -3.68 3.20 -1.45
C VAL A 160 -4.75 3.98 -0.72
N LEU A 161 -4.51 4.31 0.55
CA LEU A 161 -5.45 5.08 1.37
C LEU A 161 -5.23 6.57 1.20
N VAL A 162 -6.30 7.33 1.38
CA VAL A 162 -6.35 8.76 1.08
C VAL A 162 -6.64 9.58 2.33
N THR A 163 -6.02 10.74 2.41
CA THR A 163 -6.22 11.73 3.46
C THR A 163 -5.96 13.13 2.90
N ASP A 164 -6.23 14.15 3.70
CA ASP A 164 -5.93 15.54 3.38
C ASP A 164 -6.64 16.03 2.08
N ASN A 165 -7.96 15.76 2.01
CA ASN A 165 -8.80 16.12 0.85
C ASN A 165 -8.27 15.59 -0.49
N GLY A 166 -7.74 14.38 -0.46
CA GLY A 166 -7.21 13.73 -1.66
C GLY A 166 -5.79 14.18 -2.06
N TRP A 167 -5.10 14.98 -1.25
CA TRP A 167 -3.74 15.43 -1.57
C TRP A 167 -2.65 14.52 -1.04
N THR A 168 -2.92 13.79 0.03
CA THR A 168 -1.96 12.86 0.63
C THR A 168 -2.45 11.43 0.46
N VAL A 169 -1.54 10.55 0.03
CA VAL A 169 -1.84 9.13 -0.15
C VAL A 169 -0.82 8.27 0.56
N LYS A 170 -1.27 7.11 1.03
CA LYS A 170 -0.47 6.18 1.82
C LYS A 170 -0.69 4.74 1.35
N LEU A 171 0.40 4.05 1.01
CA LEU A 171 0.39 2.65 0.63
C LEU A 171 0.06 1.77 1.83
N ALA A 172 -0.84 0.82 1.64
CA ALA A 172 -1.35 -0.11 2.65
C ALA A 172 -1.32 -1.56 2.13
N ASP A 173 -1.63 -2.49 3.01
CA ASP A 173 -1.83 -3.92 2.75
C ASP A 173 -0.62 -4.65 2.16
N PHE A 174 0.24 -5.15 3.04
CA PHE A 174 1.44 -5.92 2.73
C PHE A 174 1.20 -7.45 2.72
N GLY A 175 -0.06 -7.91 2.64
CA GLY A 175 -0.44 -9.32 2.70
C GLY A 175 0.18 -10.20 1.62
N LEU A 176 0.46 -9.62 0.43
CA LEU A 176 1.13 -10.31 -0.67
C LEU A 176 2.60 -9.90 -0.85
N ALA A 177 3.12 -9.02 0.00
CA ALA A 177 4.49 -8.54 -0.11
C ALA A 177 5.53 -9.64 0.13
N THR A 178 6.70 -9.50 -0.49
CA THR A 178 7.82 -10.45 -0.38
C THR A 178 9.17 -9.74 -0.40
N GLN A 179 10.20 -10.42 0.13
CA GLN A 179 11.60 -10.04 -0.05
C GLN A 179 12.28 -10.81 -1.19
N ASP A 180 11.57 -11.73 -1.83
CA ASP A 180 12.10 -12.49 -2.93
C ASP A 180 12.18 -11.63 -4.20
N ARG A 181 13.40 -11.32 -4.63
CA ARG A 181 13.65 -10.57 -5.88
C ARG A 181 13.14 -11.30 -7.11
N ILE A 182 13.18 -12.62 -7.05
CA ILE A 182 12.71 -13.54 -8.08
C ILE A 182 11.82 -14.56 -7.40
N THR A 183 10.60 -14.74 -7.90
CA THR A 183 9.60 -15.62 -7.32
C THR A 183 8.94 -16.51 -8.36
N SER A 184 8.45 -17.68 -7.92
CA SER A 184 7.61 -18.58 -8.70
C SER A 184 6.13 -18.46 -8.34
N ASP A 185 5.74 -17.48 -7.54
CA ASP A 185 4.34 -17.24 -7.13
C ASP A 185 3.55 -16.57 -8.26
N TYR A 186 3.31 -17.31 -9.34
CA TYR A 186 2.52 -16.83 -10.47
C TYR A 186 1.05 -16.60 -10.09
N GLY A 187 0.42 -15.57 -10.69
CA GLY A 187 -0.96 -15.22 -10.42
C GLY A 187 -1.20 -14.61 -9.04
N CYS A 188 -0.14 -14.10 -8.40
CA CYS A 188 -0.21 -13.40 -7.13
C CYS A 188 -0.49 -11.92 -7.38
N GLY A 189 -1.60 -11.39 -6.83
CA GLY A 189 -2.05 -10.02 -6.99
C GLY A 189 -3.39 -9.90 -7.72
N SER A 190 -3.80 -8.68 -7.97
CA SER A 190 -5.07 -8.34 -8.63
C SER A 190 -4.93 -8.34 -10.14
N THR A 191 -5.77 -9.11 -10.84
CA THR A 191 -5.64 -9.46 -12.27
C THR A 191 -5.44 -8.26 -13.19
N PHE A 192 -6.12 -7.14 -12.94
CA PHE A 192 -6.00 -5.93 -13.78
C PHE A 192 -4.61 -5.30 -13.72
N TYR A 193 -3.90 -5.48 -12.60
CA TYR A 193 -2.64 -4.79 -12.27
C TYR A 193 -1.40 -5.69 -12.46
N MET A 194 -1.59 -7.01 -12.58
CA MET A 194 -0.49 -7.94 -12.78
C MET A 194 0.18 -7.77 -14.13
N SER A 195 1.50 -7.90 -14.16
CA SER A 195 2.29 -7.95 -15.39
C SER A 195 2.06 -9.24 -16.20
N PRO A 196 2.36 -9.25 -17.52
CA PRO A 196 2.22 -10.46 -18.36
C PRO A 196 3.03 -11.65 -17.84
N GLU A 197 4.24 -11.40 -17.35
CA GLU A 197 5.10 -12.42 -16.80
C GLU A 197 4.58 -13.05 -15.51
N CYS A 198 3.84 -12.25 -14.70
CA CYS A 198 3.19 -12.74 -13.47
C CYS A 198 1.94 -13.57 -13.77
N GLN A 199 1.25 -13.29 -14.88
CA GLN A 199 -0.04 -13.90 -15.23
C GLN A 199 0.05 -15.20 -16.03
N GLN A 200 1.19 -15.84 -16.13
CA GLN A 200 1.35 -17.06 -16.93
C GLN A 200 0.44 -18.19 -16.41
N PRO A 201 -0.53 -18.68 -17.19
CA PRO A 201 -1.47 -19.70 -16.72
C PRO A 201 -0.84 -21.08 -16.54
N ASN A 202 0.19 -21.38 -17.35
CA ASN A 202 0.93 -22.64 -17.34
C ASN A 202 2.44 -22.35 -17.31
N PRO A 203 2.98 -21.90 -16.16
CA PRO A 203 4.40 -21.62 -16.07
C PRO A 203 5.22 -22.90 -16.26
N LYS A 204 6.34 -22.79 -16.97
CA LYS A 204 7.25 -23.92 -17.12
C LYS A 204 7.78 -24.35 -15.75
N PRO A 205 8.05 -25.64 -15.52
CA PRO A 205 8.71 -26.08 -14.30
C PRO A 205 9.99 -25.26 -14.06
N TYR A 206 10.18 -24.84 -12.81
CA TYR A 206 11.35 -24.04 -12.37
C TYR A 206 11.45 -22.64 -12.99
N SER A 207 10.43 -22.18 -13.72
CA SER A 207 10.39 -20.79 -14.17
C SER A 207 10.07 -19.86 -12.99
N ALA A 208 10.52 -18.62 -13.11
CA ALA A 208 10.30 -17.57 -12.10
C ALA A 208 10.26 -16.20 -12.79
N TYR A 209 9.71 -15.21 -12.13
CA TYR A 209 9.68 -13.83 -12.60
C TYR A 209 10.24 -12.87 -11.54
N ALA A 210 10.69 -11.69 -11.97
CA ALA A 210 11.23 -10.67 -11.09
C ALA A 210 10.10 -9.84 -10.43
N SER A 211 10.15 -9.67 -9.11
CA SER A 211 9.10 -8.97 -8.34
C SER A 211 9.07 -7.46 -8.61
N ALA A 212 10.23 -6.80 -8.67
CA ALA A 212 10.29 -5.35 -8.86
C ALA A 212 9.69 -4.87 -10.20
N PRO A 213 9.96 -5.46 -11.37
CA PRO A 213 9.32 -5.06 -12.61
C PRO A 213 7.80 -5.28 -12.61
N ASN A 214 7.28 -6.27 -11.87
CA ASN A 214 5.84 -6.44 -11.73
C ASN A 214 5.20 -5.24 -11.01
N ASP A 215 5.81 -4.73 -9.92
CA ASP A 215 5.33 -3.52 -9.25
C ASP A 215 5.36 -2.28 -10.16
N VAL A 216 6.40 -2.15 -11.01
CA VAL A 216 6.46 -1.06 -12.02
C VAL A 216 5.29 -1.15 -13.01
N TRP A 217 4.94 -2.35 -13.47
CA TRP A 217 3.77 -2.55 -14.33
C TRP A 217 2.49 -2.10 -13.66
N SER A 218 2.26 -2.52 -12.41
CA SER A 218 1.09 -2.15 -11.64
C SER A 218 0.97 -0.62 -11.46
N LEU A 219 2.10 0.08 -11.22
CA LEU A 219 2.14 1.54 -11.19
C LEU A 219 1.66 2.17 -12.50
N GLY A 220 1.98 1.58 -13.65
CA GLY A 220 1.47 2.04 -14.94
C GLY A 220 -0.04 1.95 -15.04
N VAL A 221 -0.65 0.88 -14.54
CA VAL A 221 -2.11 0.75 -14.51
C VAL A 221 -2.73 1.79 -13.58
N ILE A 222 -2.15 2.01 -12.38
CA ILE A 222 -2.58 3.06 -11.45
C ILE A 222 -2.49 4.45 -12.10
N LEU A 223 -1.43 4.73 -12.88
CA LEU A 223 -1.30 6.01 -13.60
C LEU A 223 -2.42 6.22 -14.61
N VAL A 224 -2.82 5.17 -15.33
CA VAL A 224 -3.99 5.22 -16.24
C VAL A 224 -5.29 5.41 -15.44
N ASN A 225 -5.44 4.77 -14.27
CA ASN A 225 -6.61 5.00 -13.41
C ASN A 225 -6.70 6.46 -12.96
N LEU A 226 -5.62 7.06 -12.47
CA LEU A 226 -5.58 8.45 -12.00
C LEU A 226 -5.92 9.45 -13.11
N THR A 227 -5.47 9.19 -14.34
CA THR A 227 -5.64 10.12 -15.46
C THR A 227 -6.92 9.92 -16.24
N CYS A 228 -7.41 8.67 -16.36
CA CYS A 228 -8.50 8.30 -17.25
C CYS A 228 -9.69 7.64 -16.53
N GLY A 229 -9.63 7.37 -15.22
CA GLY A 229 -10.70 6.77 -14.44
C GLY A 229 -11.02 5.32 -14.79
N ARG A 230 -10.15 4.62 -15.52
CA ARG A 230 -10.39 3.23 -15.96
C ARG A 230 -9.10 2.45 -16.17
N ASN A 231 -9.21 1.12 -16.24
CA ASN A 231 -8.09 0.26 -16.56
C ASN A 231 -7.78 0.25 -18.07
N PRO A 232 -6.51 0.09 -18.47
CA PRO A 232 -6.13 -0.03 -19.88
C PRO A 232 -6.63 -1.34 -20.53
N TRP A 233 -6.73 -2.41 -19.77
CA TRP A 233 -7.21 -3.75 -20.15
C TRP A 233 -7.76 -4.48 -18.91
N LYS A 234 -8.46 -5.61 -19.12
CA LYS A 234 -8.88 -6.49 -18.04
C LYS A 234 -7.76 -7.43 -17.60
N ARG A 235 -6.90 -7.81 -18.54
CA ARG A 235 -5.79 -8.72 -18.30
C ARG A 235 -4.65 -8.43 -19.26
N ALA A 236 -3.40 -8.42 -18.77
CA ALA A 236 -2.22 -8.30 -19.61
C ALA A 236 -1.89 -9.67 -20.27
N SER A 237 -2.78 -10.15 -21.13
CA SER A 237 -2.71 -11.45 -21.83
C SER A 237 -3.19 -11.30 -23.27
N MET A 238 -2.69 -12.15 -24.16
CA MET A 238 -3.11 -12.18 -25.57
C MET A 238 -4.59 -12.57 -25.75
N ASP A 239 -5.24 -13.07 -24.72
CA ASP A 239 -6.68 -13.34 -24.71
C ASP A 239 -7.50 -12.05 -24.56
N ASP A 240 -6.94 -11.01 -23.97
CA ASP A 240 -7.57 -9.70 -23.87
C ASP A 240 -7.44 -8.92 -25.17
N SER A 241 -8.56 -8.43 -25.70
CA SER A 241 -8.60 -7.73 -26.99
C SER A 241 -7.85 -6.39 -26.97
N THR A 242 -7.94 -5.65 -25.87
CA THR A 242 -7.28 -4.35 -25.70
C THR A 242 -5.78 -4.52 -25.54
N PHE A 243 -5.35 -5.47 -24.70
CA PHE A 243 -3.93 -5.79 -24.57
C PHE A 243 -3.34 -6.30 -25.88
N ARG A 244 -4.04 -7.17 -26.61
CA ARG A 244 -3.63 -7.65 -27.93
C ARG A 244 -3.51 -6.53 -28.96
N ALA A 245 -4.40 -5.54 -28.93
CA ALA A 245 -4.32 -4.36 -29.79
C ALA A 245 -3.10 -3.52 -29.44
N PHE A 246 -2.83 -3.27 -28.18
CA PHE A 246 -1.63 -2.58 -27.69
C PHE A 246 -0.33 -3.31 -28.06
N MET A 247 -0.34 -4.64 -28.10
CA MET A 247 0.82 -5.43 -28.54
C MET A 247 1.10 -5.29 -30.04
N ARG A 248 0.08 -5.01 -30.85
CA ARG A 248 0.22 -4.78 -32.30
C ARG A 248 0.61 -3.35 -32.60
N ASP A 249 0.04 -2.40 -31.88
CA ASP A 249 0.31 -0.97 -31.98
C ASP A 249 0.51 -0.35 -30.61
N ARG A 250 1.71 0.08 -30.32
CA ARG A 250 2.07 0.68 -29.03
C ARG A 250 1.38 2.03 -28.77
N ASN A 251 0.86 2.68 -29.79
CA ASN A 251 0.08 3.92 -29.67
C ASN A 251 -1.42 3.65 -29.47
N PHE A 252 -1.85 2.39 -29.44
CA PHE A 252 -3.26 2.04 -29.32
C PHE A 252 -3.94 2.65 -28.10
N LEU A 253 -3.26 2.72 -26.95
CA LEU A 253 -3.84 3.31 -25.74
C LEU A 253 -4.18 4.79 -25.95
N GLN A 254 -3.35 5.53 -26.65
CA GLN A 254 -3.61 6.93 -26.99
C GLN A 254 -4.82 7.11 -27.93
N SER A 255 -5.12 6.12 -28.76
CA SER A 255 -6.31 6.16 -29.64
C SER A 255 -7.63 5.98 -28.90
N ILE A 256 -7.60 5.43 -27.67
CA ILE A 256 -8.80 5.10 -26.88
C ILE A 256 -8.87 5.81 -25.52
N LEU A 257 -7.79 6.47 -25.10
CA LEU A 257 -7.68 7.18 -23.82
C LEU A 257 -7.27 8.64 -24.08
N PRO A 258 -7.75 9.61 -23.26
CA PRO A 258 -7.42 11.02 -23.40
C PRO A 258 -6.02 11.35 -22.86
N ILE A 259 -5.00 10.58 -23.24
CA ILE A 259 -3.62 10.73 -22.77
C ILE A 259 -2.79 11.58 -23.75
N SER A 260 -1.84 12.34 -23.23
CA SER A 260 -0.90 13.13 -24.03
C SER A 260 0.12 12.25 -24.75
N ASP A 261 0.82 12.80 -25.75
CA ASP A 261 1.92 12.11 -26.45
C ASP A 261 3.02 11.72 -25.46
N GLU A 262 3.32 12.62 -24.51
CA GLU A 262 4.32 12.41 -23.49
C GLU A 262 3.94 11.28 -22.55
N LEU A 263 2.68 11.25 -22.07
CA LEU A 263 2.21 10.15 -21.23
C LEU A 263 2.19 8.83 -21.99
N ASN A 264 1.78 8.83 -23.27
CA ASN A 264 1.83 7.63 -24.10
C ASN A 264 3.25 7.07 -24.22
N CYS A 265 4.26 7.93 -24.43
CA CYS A 265 5.66 7.49 -24.42
C CYS A 265 6.10 6.89 -23.07
N ILE A 266 5.66 7.48 -21.96
CA ILE A 266 5.93 6.96 -20.60
C ILE A 266 5.29 5.58 -20.41
N LEU A 267 4.00 5.44 -20.76
CA LEU A 267 3.29 4.17 -20.64
C LEU A 267 3.92 3.06 -21.48
N GLN A 268 4.48 3.37 -22.66
CA GLN A 268 5.23 2.40 -23.45
C GLN A 268 6.49 1.90 -22.75
N ARG A 269 7.16 2.75 -21.94
CA ARG A 269 8.31 2.36 -21.13
C ARG A 269 7.91 1.50 -19.93
N ILE A 270 6.76 1.78 -19.31
CA ILE A 270 6.21 1.02 -18.19
C ILE A 270 5.68 -0.33 -18.67
N PHE A 271 4.90 -0.33 -19.76
CA PHE A 271 4.26 -1.53 -20.32
C PHE A 271 5.17 -2.27 -21.32
N GLU A 272 6.49 -2.18 -21.12
CA GLU A 272 7.44 -3.04 -21.82
C GLU A 272 7.28 -4.49 -21.34
N VAL A 273 7.00 -5.39 -22.25
CA VAL A 273 6.70 -6.80 -21.95
C VAL A 273 7.92 -7.56 -21.44
N ASN A 274 9.11 -7.20 -21.94
CA ASN A 274 10.34 -7.75 -21.40
C ASN A 274 10.68 -7.05 -20.06
N PRO A 275 10.58 -7.74 -18.90
CA PRO A 275 10.79 -7.11 -17.60
C PRO A 275 12.22 -6.54 -17.42
N HIS A 276 13.21 -7.04 -18.14
CA HIS A 276 14.59 -6.52 -18.10
C HIS A 276 14.78 -5.21 -18.89
N ARG A 277 13.83 -4.87 -19.75
CA ARG A 277 13.85 -3.64 -20.57
C ARG A 277 12.84 -2.61 -20.07
N ARG A 278 11.98 -3.00 -19.13
CA ARG A 278 11.01 -2.13 -18.47
C ARG A 278 11.75 -1.05 -17.70
N CYS A 279 11.22 0.18 -17.67
CA CYS A 279 11.86 1.29 -16.95
C CYS A 279 12.03 0.98 -15.46
N SER A 280 13.06 1.52 -14.84
CA SER A 280 13.24 1.48 -13.38
C SER A 280 12.32 2.48 -12.70
N LEU A 281 12.18 2.39 -11.36
CA LEU A 281 11.41 3.36 -10.57
C LEU A 281 12.06 4.77 -10.63
N GLU A 282 13.38 4.86 -10.69
CA GLU A 282 14.12 6.11 -10.80
C GLU A 282 13.87 6.75 -12.17
N GLU A 283 13.99 5.96 -13.25
CA GLU A 283 13.68 6.42 -14.61
C GLU A 283 12.21 6.88 -14.70
N LEU A 284 11.28 6.10 -14.13
CA LEU A 284 9.86 6.45 -14.10
C LEU A 284 9.61 7.78 -13.38
N ARG A 285 10.26 7.98 -12.23
CA ARG A 285 10.15 9.24 -11.48
C ARG A 285 10.60 10.44 -12.32
N ASP A 286 11.75 10.32 -12.96
CA ASP A 286 12.30 11.37 -13.82
C ASP A 286 11.39 11.68 -15.02
N LEU A 287 10.84 10.65 -15.65
CA LEU A 287 9.91 10.79 -16.76
C LEU A 287 8.62 11.51 -16.33
N ILE A 288 8.04 11.13 -15.18
CA ILE A 288 6.83 11.79 -14.66
C ILE A 288 7.12 13.24 -14.25
N ILE A 289 8.23 13.53 -13.60
CA ILE A 289 8.58 14.91 -13.21
C ILE A 289 8.69 15.79 -14.43
N ARG A 290 9.33 15.33 -15.50
CA ARG A 290 9.54 16.10 -16.75
C ARG A 290 8.31 16.14 -17.67
N CYS A 291 7.33 15.26 -17.46
CA CYS A 291 6.11 15.24 -18.27
C CYS A 291 5.31 16.53 -18.08
N PRO A 292 5.12 17.37 -19.11
CA PRO A 292 4.45 18.66 -18.96
C PRO A 292 2.94 18.48 -18.74
N ARG A 293 2.33 17.49 -19.39
CA ARG A 293 0.90 17.16 -19.30
C ARG A 293 0.71 15.66 -19.34
N LEU A 294 -0.26 15.17 -18.58
CA LEU A 294 -0.65 13.76 -18.57
C LEU A 294 -1.78 13.49 -19.55
N THR A 295 -2.71 14.45 -19.71
CA THR A 295 -3.90 14.29 -20.54
C THR A 295 -3.94 15.29 -21.67
N THR A 296 -4.77 14.98 -22.70
CA THR A 296 -5.07 15.93 -23.76
C THR A 296 -6.07 16.97 -23.25
N THR A 297 -5.93 18.23 -23.68
CA THR A 297 -6.87 19.31 -23.32
C THR A 297 -8.29 18.95 -23.78
N PRO A 298 -9.35 19.19 -22.97
CA PRO A 298 -10.73 19.03 -23.40
C PRO A 298 -10.99 19.91 -24.63
N GLY A 299 -11.28 19.30 -25.78
CA GLY A 299 -11.50 20.01 -27.07
C GLY A 299 -10.77 19.39 -28.26
N SER A 300 -9.78 18.53 -28.04
CA SER A 300 -9.21 17.69 -29.10
C SER A 300 -10.12 16.48 -29.28
N SER A 301 -10.92 16.46 -30.35
CA SER A 301 -11.90 15.42 -30.67
C SER A 301 -11.22 14.04 -30.75
N LEU A 302 -11.53 13.17 -29.79
CA LEU A 302 -11.25 11.74 -29.90
C LEU A 302 -12.11 11.14 -31.02
N PRO A 303 -11.59 10.25 -31.86
CA PRO A 303 -12.42 9.48 -32.80
C PRO A 303 -13.40 8.61 -32.02
N THR A 304 -14.69 8.83 -32.24
CA THR A 304 -15.83 8.21 -31.52
C THR A 304 -16.10 6.78 -32.03
N THR A 305 -15.12 5.88 -31.99
CA THR A 305 -15.34 4.51 -32.50
C THR A 305 -14.68 3.42 -31.64
N ALA A 306 -14.68 3.56 -30.33
CA ALA A 306 -14.37 2.41 -29.45
C ALA A 306 -15.62 2.00 -28.69
N PRO A 307 -15.98 0.69 -28.64
CA PRO A 307 -17.06 0.23 -27.79
C PRO A 307 -16.76 0.57 -26.32
N PRO A 308 -17.74 1.02 -25.54
CA PRO A 308 -17.52 1.35 -24.14
C PRO A 308 -17.05 0.09 -23.40
N THR A 309 -15.92 0.19 -22.75
CA THR A 309 -15.51 -0.80 -21.74
C THR A 309 -16.55 -0.71 -20.63
N PRO A 310 -17.17 -1.81 -20.19
CA PRO A 310 -18.16 -1.75 -19.13
C PRO A 310 -17.53 -1.15 -17.87
N PRO A 311 -18.31 -0.39 -17.07
CA PRO A 311 -17.82 0.16 -15.82
C PRO A 311 -17.33 -0.98 -14.92
N TYR A 312 -16.28 -0.69 -14.19
CA TYR A 312 -15.68 -1.59 -13.22
C TYR A 312 -16.75 -2.07 -12.24
N SER A 313 -17.01 -3.38 -12.21
CA SER A 313 -17.73 -4.03 -11.11
C SER A 313 -16.71 -4.77 -10.27
N PRO A 314 -16.69 -4.61 -8.95
CA PRO A 314 -15.80 -5.37 -8.10
C PRO A 314 -16.13 -6.86 -8.24
N VAL A 315 -15.19 -7.61 -8.81
CA VAL A 315 -15.27 -9.06 -8.82
C VAL A 315 -14.93 -9.51 -7.41
N VAL A 316 -15.96 -9.90 -6.67
CA VAL A 316 -15.76 -10.72 -5.47
C VAL A 316 -15.24 -12.06 -5.97
N ASP A 317 -13.96 -12.34 -5.76
CA ASP A 317 -13.34 -13.64 -6.04
C ASP A 317 -14.08 -14.71 -5.24
N LYS A 318 -15.02 -15.41 -5.89
CA LYS A 318 -15.56 -16.66 -5.36
C LYS A 318 -14.55 -17.77 -5.64
N PRO A 319 -14.27 -18.66 -4.67
CA PRO A 319 -13.46 -19.85 -4.91
C PRO A 319 -14.10 -20.70 -6.02
N MET A 320 -13.30 -21.10 -6.99
CA MET A 320 -13.70 -22.12 -7.99
C MET A 320 -13.84 -23.45 -7.28
N ASP A 321 -15.07 -23.86 -7.00
CA ASP A 321 -15.43 -25.24 -6.71
C ASP A 321 -16.08 -25.87 -7.94
N SER A 322 -15.82 -27.15 -8.10
CA SER A 322 -16.08 -28.08 -9.19
C SER A 322 -17.54 -28.16 -9.65
N PRO A 323 -17.84 -28.83 -10.77
CA PRO A 323 -19.06 -28.69 -11.51
C PRO A 323 -20.23 -29.41 -10.84
N VAL A 324 -21.32 -28.73 -10.63
CA VAL A 324 -22.61 -29.34 -10.32
C VAL A 324 -23.68 -28.82 -11.29
N SER A 325 -24.32 -29.79 -11.85
CA SER A 325 -25.47 -29.85 -12.73
C SER A 325 -26.54 -28.76 -12.62
N ASP A 326 -27.12 -28.50 -13.78
CA ASP A 326 -28.37 -27.84 -14.14
C ASP A 326 -29.43 -27.72 -13.05
N PHE A 327 -29.91 -26.47 -12.80
CA PHE A 327 -31.26 -26.20 -12.36
C PHE A 327 -31.79 -24.90 -12.98
N THR A 328 -32.74 -25.04 -13.88
CA THR A 328 -33.58 -23.98 -14.41
C THR A 328 -34.62 -23.58 -13.34
N GLY A 329 -34.55 -22.33 -12.88
CA GLY A 329 -35.57 -21.74 -12.01
C GLY A 329 -35.76 -20.26 -12.32
N ALA A 330 -36.93 -19.88 -12.78
CA ALA A 330 -37.34 -18.53 -13.09
C ALA A 330 -37.34 -17.64 -11.84
N TYR A 331 -36.74 -16.44 -11.93
CA TYR A 331 -36.84 -15.41 -10.90
C TYR A 331 -37.91 -14.39 -11.25
N GLU A 332 -38.89 -14.25 -10.37
CA GLU A 332 -39.85 -13.13 -10.37
C GLU A 332 -39.18 -11.91 -9.65
N PRO A 333 -39.46 -10.66 -10.08
CA PRO A 333 -38.89 -9.47 -9.48
C PRO A 333 -39.62 -9.08 -8.18
N VAL A 334 -38.86 -8.80 -7.12
CA VAL A 334 -39.38 -8.30 -5.84
C VAL A 334 -39.64 -6.78 -5.93
N PRO A 335 -40.76 -6.25 -5.39
CA PRO A 335 -41.12 -4.83 -5.49
C PRO A 335 -40.26 -3.93 -4.60
N ARG A 336 -39.91 -2.74 -5.12
CA ARG A 336 -39.25 -1.65 -4.40
C ARG A 336 -40.14 -1.12 -3.28
N LEU A 337 -39.58 -1.05 -2.08
CA LEU A 337 -40.12 -0.28 -0.96
C LEU A 337 -39.61 1.15 -1.02
N ASP A 338 -40.50 2.11 -1.20
CA ASP A 338 -40.23 3.54 -1.10
C ASP A 338 -40.04 3.92 0.38
N LEU A 339 -38.90 4.48 0.73
CA LEU A 339 -38.65 5.09 2.03
C LEU A 339 -38.86 6.61 1.91
N PRO A 340 -39.53 7.26 2.88
CA PRO A 340 -39.79 8.70 2.84
C PRO A 340 -38.54 9.54 3.10
N ALA A 341 -38.46 10.68 2.41
CA ALA A 341 -37.41 11.69 2.51
C ALA A 341 -37.31 12.26 3.94
N GLN A 342 -36.15 12.18 4.55
CA GLN A 342 -35.83 12.88 5.80
C GLN A 342 -35.46 14.33 5.53
N GLN A 343 -36.19 15.25 6.20
CA GLN A 343 -35.92 16.70 6.22
C GLN A 343 -34.71 16.99 7.11
N TYR A 344 -33.74 17.73 6.59
CA TYR A 344 -32.60 18.25 7.33
C TYR A 344 -33.02 19.49 8.16
N PRO A 345 -32.53 19.63 9.39
CA PRO A 345 -32.72 20.87 10.19
C PRO A 345 -31.81 22.01 9.68
N PRO A 346 -32.18 23.28 9.93
CA PRO A 346 -31.47 24.43 9.39
C PRO A 346 -30.13 24.67 10.10
N THR A 347 -29.17 25.18 9.32
CA THR A 347 -27.82 25.62 9.72
C THR A 347 -27.84 26.69 10.83
N PRO A 348 -26.93 26.61 11.81
CA PRO A 348 -26.75 27.71 12.79
C PRO A 348 -25.95 28.88 12.15
N PRO A 349 -26.11 30.12 12.73
CA PRO A 349 -25.51 31.32 12.17
C PRO A 349 -24.01 31.45 12.39
N GLU A 350 -23.36 32.12 11.44
CA GLU A 350 -21.93 32.44 11.42
C GLU A 350 -21.48 33.22 12.66
N PHE A 351 -20.42 32.75 13.33
CA PHE A 351 -19.69 33.51 14.32
C PHE A 351 -18.46 34.18 13.74
N PHE A 352 -18.34 35.47 13.96
CA PHE A 352 -17.29 36.38 13.52
C PHE A 352 -15.89 35.95 13.99
N HIS A 353 -14.94 35.98 13.04
CA HIS A 353 -13.52 35.82 13.29
C HIS A 353 -12.95 36.98 14.10
N HIS A 354 -12.37 36.69 15.26
CA HIS A 354 -11.38 37.53 15.92
C HIS A 354 -9.99 36.92 15.64
N ALA A 355 -9.12 37.76 15.06
CA ALA A 355 -7.72 37.43 14.81
C ALA A 355 -6.94 37.33 16.15
N PRO A 356 -5.96 36.41 16.26
CA PRO A 356 -5.10 36.34 17.44
C PRO A 356 -4.05 37.48 17.45
N PRO A 357 -3.63 37.98 18.64
CA PRO A 357 -2.65 39.05 18.76
C PRO A 357 -1.23 38.58 18.42
N GLN A 358 -0.48 39.45 17.75
CA GLN A 358 0.93 39.27 17.43
C GLN A 358 1.81 39.30 18.69
N PRO A 359 2.91 38.53 18.76
CA PRO A 359 3.85 38.61 19.88
C PRO A 359 4.76 39.85 19.74
N GLN A 360 4.84 40.63 20.81
CA GLN A 360 5.75 41.76 20.93
C GLN A 360 7.21 41.28 21.12
N ASN A 361 8.11 41.82 20.32
CA ASN A 361 9.57 41.67 20.49
C ASN A 361 10.03 42.34 21.81
N VAL A 362 10.53 41.53 22.72
CA VAL A 362 11.27 42.02 23.90
C VAL A 362 12.77 41.77 23.59
N LEU A 363 13.48 42.90 23.39
CA LEU A 363 14.93 42.94 23.33
C LEU A 363 15.49 42.66 24.74
N LEU A 364 16.23 41.56 24.91
CA LEU A 364 17.04 41.31 26.06
C LEU A 364 18.52 41.51 25.71
N THR A 365 19.15 42.50 26.34
CA THR A 365 20.59 42.78 26.30
C THR A 365 21.37 41.71 27.05
N PRO A 366 22.64 41.39 26.63
CA PRO A 366 23.46 40.43 27.33
C PRO A 366 24.20 41.07 28.53
N PRO A 367 24.47 40.30 29.61
CA PRO A 367 25.32 40.77 30.70
C PRO A 367 26.77 40.53 30.37
N SER A 368 27.60 41.46 30.80
CA SER A 368 29.03 41.65 30.66
C SER A 368 29.90 40.59 31.35
N SER A 369 30.99 40.35 30.71
CA SER A 369 32.28 39.76 31.08
C SER A 369 32.63 39.63 32.56
N GLY A 370 33.01 38.41 32.98
CA GLY A 370 33.83 38.13 34.14
C GLY A 370 34.98 37.20 33.77
N GLN A 371 36.18 37.73 33.83
CA GLN A 371 37.45 37.01 33.63
C GLN A 371 37.69 36.04 34.79
N CYS A 372 38.20 34.87 34.49
CA CYS A 372 39.09 34.09 35.34
C CYS A 372 40.04 33.21 34.51
N THR A 373 41.28 33.30 34.87
CA THR A 373 42.50 32.80 34.30
C THR A 373 42.70 31.27 34.36
N PRO A 374 43.57 30.69 33.55
CA PRO A 374 43.78 29.25 33.44
C PRO A 374 44.89 28.71 34.32
N GLN A 375 44.83 27.45 34.68
CA GLN A 375 46.01 26.65 35.07
C GLN A 375 45.92 25.20 34.59
N PRO A 376 47.04 24.40 34.58
CA PRO A 376 47.49 23.75 33.38
C PRO A 376 47.47 22.19 33.41
N THR A 377 47.40 21.66 32.22
CA THR A 377 48.02 20.42 31.67
C THR A 377 48.40 19.23 32.54
N LEU A 378 47.95 18.08 32.12
CA LEU A 378 48.78 16.86 32.08
C LEU A 378 48.46 16.02 30.84
N TYR A 379 49.46 15.88 29.99
CA TYR A 379 49.51 14.97 28.84
C TYR A 379 49.68 13.54 29.31
N THR A 380 48.92 12.57 28.77
CA THR A 380 49.34 11.18 28.68
C THR A 380 49.06 10.63 27.28
N THR A 381 50.10 10.12 26.68
CA THR A 381 50.22 9.54 25.34
C THR A 381 49.56 8.17 25.23
N PRO A 382 49.09 7.75 24.02
CA PRO A 382 48.55 6.41 23.78
C PRO A 382 49.68 5.39 23.50
N PRO A 383 49.49 4.10 23.83
CA PRO A 383 50.47 3.07 23.48
C PRO A 383 50.25 2.54 22.06
N LYS A 384 51.35 2.11 21.50
CA LYS A 384 51.64 1.64 20.15
C LYS A 384 50.92 0.34 19.78
N SER A 385 50.56 0.25 18.50
CA SER A 385 50.19 -0.93 17.73
C SER A 385 51.21 -2.09 17.84
N VAL A 386 50.65 -3.30 18.03
CA VAL A 386 51.36 -4.56 17.83
C VAL A 386 50.79 -5.28 16.64
N VAL A 387 51.59 -5.50 15.62
CA VAL A 387 51.35 -6.33 14.45
C VAL A 387 51.72 -7.77 14.78
N ALA A 388 50.92 -8.75 14.42
CA ALA A 388 51.30 -10.15 14.39
C ALA A 388 50.51 -10.92 13.29
N PRO A 389 50.99 -12.08 12.84
CA PRO A 389 51.24 -12.30 11.42
C PRO A 389 50.20 -13.19 10.71
N VAL A 390 50.22 -13.09 9.38
CA VAL A 390 49.48 -13.89 8.42
C VAL A 390 49.92 -15.35 8.49
N VAL A 391 48.95 -16.29 8.63
CA VAL A 391 49.11 -17.71 8.29
C VAL A 391 48.11 -18.10 7.25
N HIS A 392 48.59 -18.47 6.08
CA HIS A 392 47.83 -19.17 5.04
C HIS A 392 47.61 -20.62 5.43
N THR A 393 46.39 -21.09 5.39
CA THR A 393 46.08 -22.52 5.08
C THR A 393 44.81 -22.61 4.27
N SER A 394 44.94 -23.24 3.14
CA SER A 394 43.94 -23.72 2.20
C SER A 394 43.10 -24.86 2.79
N GLY A 395 41.79 -24.92 2.48
CA GLY A 395 41.07 -26.20 2.60
C GLY A 395 39.56 -26.10 2.77
N HIS A 396 38.88 -26.44 1.71
CA HIS A 396 37.59 -27.14 1.57
C HIS A 396 36.27 -26.54 2.08
N PHE A 397 35.43 -26.29 1.09
CA PHE A 397 33.97 -26.17 1.10
C PHE A 397 33.30 -27.30 1.89
N PHE A 398 32.37 -26.94 2.79
CA PHE A 398 31.10 -27.63 3.02
C PHE A 398 30.08 -26.62 3.54
N GLY A 399 28.93 -26.56 2.85
CA GLY A 399 27.84 -25.69 3.14
C GLY A 399 27.12 -26.09 4.44
N GLY A 400 26.88 -25.11 5.30
CA GLY A 400 25.98 -25.21 6.44
C GLY A 400 25.00 -24.06 6.40
N LEU A 401 23.72 -24.37 6.17
CA LEU A 401 22.60 -23.45 6.33
C LEU A 401 22.51 -23.00 7.80
N PRO A 402 22.28 -21.72 8.08
CA PRO A 402 22.09 -21.27 9.45
C PRO A 402 20.77 -21.79 10.02
N ASP A 403 20.87 -22.38 11.20
CA ASP A 403 19.79 -22.98 11.98
C ASP A 403 18.83 -21.90 12.52
N PHE A 404 17.62 -21.84 11.95
CA PHE A 404 16.54 -20.90 12.28
C PHE A 404 15.83 -21.15 13.62
N ARG A 405 16.37 -22.00 14.51
CA ARG A 405 15.73 -22.32 15.79
C ARG A 405 15.82 -21.26 16.90
N ARG A 406 16.45 -20.12 16.64
CA ARG A 406 16.55 -19.01 17.63
C ARG A 406 15.53 -17.88 17.46
N CYS A 407 14.67 -17.91 16.47
CA CYS A 407 13.72 -16.82 16.21
C CYS A 407 12.43 -16.89 17.05
N GLY A 408 12.18 -17.96 17.80
CA GLY A 408 10.97 -18.13 18.63
C GLY A 408 10.97 -17.39 19.98
N GLN A 409 12.09 -16.81 20.39
CA GLN A 409 12.20 -16.12 21.69
C GLN A 409 12.36 -14.58 21.58
N MET A 410 12.35 -14.01 20.36
CA MET A 410 12.50 -12.54 20.19
C MET A 410 11.20 -11.74 20.34
N PHE A 411 10.04 -12.39 20.36
CA PHE A 411 8.75 -11.67 20.40
C PHE A 411 8.22 -11.33 21.80
N SER A 412 8.81 -11.85 22.85
CA SER A 412 8.35 -11.59 24.23
C SER A 412 8.96 -10.35 24.90
N ASN A 413 9.92 -9.66 24.27
CA ASN A 413 10.66 -8.56 24.89
C ASN A 413 10.79 -7.28 24.03
N PHE A 414 9.87 -6.99 23.11
CA PHE A 414 9.79 -5.67 22.52
C PHE A 414 8.97 -4.73 23.41
N ASN A 415 9.52 -4.37 24.58
CA ASN A 415 9.24 -3.07 25.18
C ASN A 415 10.03 -2.02 24.40
N LEU A 416 9.38 -1.36 23.46
CA LEU A 416 9.89 -0.14 22.87
C LEU A 416 10.02 0.90 24.00
N PRO A 417 11.14 1.61 24.12
CA PRO A 417 11.27 2.67 25.13
C PRO A 417 10.18 3.73 24.84
N ALA A 418 9.37 3.97 25.85
CA ALA A 418 8.41 5.05 25.88
C ALA A 418 9.17 6.39 25.97
N ASN A 419 9.63 6.93 24.85
CA ASN A 419 10.07 8.33 24.74
C ASN A 419 10.53 8.61 23.30
N HIS A 420 9.58 8.87 22.41
CA HIS A 420 9.69 9.83 21.31
C HIS A 420 8.26 10.25 20.94
N MET A 421 7.72 11.17 21.71
CA MET A 421 6.63 12.03 21.25
C MET A 421 7.20 12.90 20.11
N TRP A 422 6.76 12.63 18.88
CA TRP A 422 6.89 13.59 17.81
C TRP A 422 5.82 14.65 17.97
N THR A 423 6.22 15.84 18.34
CA THR A 423 5.39 17.05 18.16
C THR A 423 5.42 17.41 16.68
N PRO A 424 4.28 17.66 16.04
CA PRO A 424 4.29 18.21 14.68
C PRO A 424 4.77 19.65 14.75
N THR A 425 5.89 19.95 14.11
CA THR A 425 6.25 21.31 13.74
C THR A 425 5.61 21.60 12.39
N TYR A 426 4.93 22.73 12.34
CA TYR A 426 4.20 23.31 11.22
C TYR A 426 5.02 23.42 9.93
#